data_f459f088f11cb410686c15846728c104
#
_entry.id   f459f088f11cb410686c15846728c104
#
_cell.length_a   1.000
_cell.length_b   1.000
_cell.length_c   1.000
_cell.angle_alpha   90.00
_cell.angle_beta   90.00
_cell.angle_gamma   90.00
#
_symmetry.space_group_name_H-M   'P 1'
#
loop_
_entity.id
_entity.type
_entity.pdbx_description
1 polymer ?
#
loop_
_entity_poly.entity_id
_entity_poly.type
_entity_poly.pdbx_seq_one_letter_code
_entity_poly.pdbx_strand_id
1 'polypeptide(L)'
;RMTIFTTLLAMPDQFERLLAQVPADQLDWEPANWAGTPAEHFSARGHLCHLLDIETQGYQLRFRRTLEESLPLLASLDGYQLARDNQYPLQDTAVQLDRFRTARLQSVAWLKALPSSAWARRARYGDYGEVTLDGLVRLLVSHDHQHLAGMQWLLMRLNADLELALPLERAKA
;
A
#
# COMPACT_ATOMS: atom_id res chain seq x y z
N ARG A 1 -16.18 -12.82 4.90
CA ARG A 1 -15.93 -11.82 3.84
C ARG A 1 -16.30 -10.40 4.26
N MET A 2 -17.36 -10.21 5.03
CA MET A 2 -17.75 -8.88 5.49
C MET A 2 -16.60 -8.16 6.22
N THR A 3 -15.89 -8.84 7.12
CA THR A 3 -14.74 -8.29 7.85
C THR A 3 -13.58 -7.86 6.92
N ILE A 4 -13.27 -8.66 5.89
CA ILE A 4 -12.16 -8.35 4.96
C ILE A 4 -12.45 -7.09 4.14
N PHE A 5 -13.70 -6.88 3.72
CA PHE A 5 -14.10 -5.65 3.01
C PHE A 5 -14.04 -4.42 3.91
N THR A 6 -14.43 -4.57 5.19
CA THR A 6 -14.30 -3.48 6.17
C THR A 6 -12.84 -3.09 6.35
N THR A 7 -11.93 -4.08 6.45
CA THR A 7 -10.49 -3.84 6.55
C THR A 7 -9.95 -3.10 5.32
N LEU A 8 -10.29 -3.57 4.12
CA LEU A 8 -9.88 -2.93 2.86
C LEU A 8 -10.36 -1.48 2.77
N LEU A 9 -11.64 -1.23 3.09
CA LEU A 9 -12.23 0.11 3.03
C LEU A 9 -11.64 1.08 4.06
N ALA A 10 -11.17 0.58 5.20
CA ALA A 10 -10.57 1.41 6.25
C ALA A 10 -9.13 1.84 5.92
N MET A 11 -8.45 1.15 4.99
CA MET A 11 -7.03 1.36 4.73
C MET A 11 -6.68 2.80 4.27
N PRO A 12 -7.39 3.42 3.31
CA PRO A 12 -7.07 4.78 2.90
C PRO A 12 -7.13 5.79 4.05
N ASP A 13 -8.13 5.66 4.95
CA ASP A 13 -8.28 6.55 6.10
C ASP A 13 -7.22 6.29 7.18
N GLN A 14 -6.80 5.04 7.37
CA GLN A 14 -5.69 4.71 8.27
C GLN A 14 -4.39 5.31 7.75
N PHE A 15 -4.16 5.20 6.45
CA PHE A 15 -2.96 5.73 5.81
C PHE A 15 -2.94 7.27 5.86
N GLU A 16 -4.08 7.93 5.59
CA GLU A 16 -4.21 9.38 5.72
C GLU A 16 -3.82 9.88 7.11
N ARG A 17 -4.31 9.20 8.17
CA ARG A 17 -3.96 9.57 9.55
C ARG A 17 -2.47 9.48 9.86
N LEU A 18 -1.75 8.53 9.26
CA LEU A 18 -0.29 8.44 9.40
C LEU A 18 0.40 9.51 8.55
N LEU A 19 -0.05 9.71 7.31
CA LEU A 19 0.49 10.71 6.41
C LEU A 19 0.36 12.13 6.99
N ALA A 20 -0.74 12.43 7.68
CA ALA A 20 -0.97 13.73 8.35
C ALA A 20 0.01 14.01 9.50
N GLN A 21 0.75 13.01 9.99
CA GLN A 21 1.79 13.18 11.01
C GLN A 21 3.16 13.52 10.40
N VAL A 22 3.31 13.44 9.09
CA VAL A 22 4.55 13.77 8.37
C VAL A 22 4.52 15.27 8.03
N PRO A 23 5.54 16.05 8.42
CA PRO A 23 5.65 17.44 7.96
C PRO A 23 5.66 17.53 6.43
N ALA A 24 5.04 18.57 5.89
CA ALA A 24 4.84 18.70 4.43
C ALA A 24 6.17 18.73 3.64
N ASP A 25 7.22 19.26 4.24
CA ASP A 25 8.58 19.31 3.68
C ASP A 25 9.37 18.01 3.89
N GLN A 26 8.80 17.02 4.61
CA GLN A 26 9.42 15.73 4.90
C GLN A 26 8.69 14.55 4.21
N LEU A 27 7.75 14.80 3.33
CA LEU A 27 7.01 13.75 2.64
C LEU A 27 7.89 12.81 1.80
N ASP A 28 9.02 13.30 1.34
CA ASP A 28 10.02 12.54 0.58
C ASP A 28 11.28 12.21 1.40
N TRP A 29 11.24 12.46 2.72
CA TRP A 29 12.34 12.10 3.59
C TRP A 29 12.56 10.59 3.63
N GLU A 30 13.82 10.20 3.61
CA GLU A 30 14.27 8.81 3.71
C GLU A 30 15.35 8.68 4.80
N PRO A 31 15.30 7.64 5.63
CA PRO A 31 16.32 7.42 6.63
C PRO A 31 17.65 6.99 6.00
N ALA A 32 18.76 7.35 6.61
CA ALA A 32 20.09 6.90 6.18
C ALA A 32 20.27 5.36 6.28
N ASN A 33 19.45 4.69 7.06
CA ASN A 33 19.49 3.24 7.26
C ASN A 33 18.07 2.67 7.37
N TRP A 34 17.77 1.67 6.55
CA TRP A 34 16.49 0.98 6.46
C TRP A 34 16.42 -0.32 7.28
N ALA A 35 17.42 -0.61 8.13
CA ALA A 35 17.42 -1.83 8.94
C ALA A 35 16.19 -1.91 9.83
N GLY A 36 15.48 -3.03 9.76
CA GLY A 36 14.27 -3.29 10.54
C GLY A 36 12.97 -2.75 9.94
N THR A 37 13.00 -2.15 8.73
CA THR A 37 11.76 -1.81 8.03
C THR A 37 10.96 -3.08 7.69
N PRO A 38 9.65 -3.08 7.92
CA PRO A 38 8.79 -4.22 7.55
C PRO A 38 8.29 -4.18 6.10
N ALA A 39 8.59 -3.12 5.35
CA ALA A 39 8.12 -2.91 3.98
C ALA A 39 9.27 -2.50 3.04
N GLU A 40 8.96 -2.29 1.76
CA GLU A 40 9.88 -1.71 0.79
C GLU A 40 10.36 -0.32 1.25
N HIS A 41 11.52 0.09 0.75
CA HIS A 41 12.18 1.35 1.09
C HIS A 41 11.51 2.50 0.34
N PHE A 42 10.40 3.00 0.86
CA PHE A 42 9.68 4.15 0.33
C PHE A 42 9.57 5.26 1.37
N SER A 43 9.67 6.52 0.91
CA SER A 43 9.25 7.69 1.67
C SER A 43 7.75 7.64 1.97
N ALA A 44 7.24 8.55 2.78
CA ALA A 44 5.81 8.61 3.10
C ALA A 44 4.94 8.78 1.84
N ARG A 45 5.32 9.68 0.93
CA ARG A 45 4.69 9.84 -0.38
C ARG A 45 4.84 8.59 -1.23
N GLY A 46 6.02 7.98 -1.21
CA GLY A 46 6.32 6.77 -1.96
C GLY A 46 5.39 5.61 -1.57
N HIS A 47 5.17 5.38 -0.27
CA HIS A 47 4.23 4.38 0.21
C HIS A 47 2.80 4.61 -0.31
N LEU A 48 2.30 5.86 -0.29
CA LEU A 48 0.96 6.19 -0.79
C LEU A 48 0.83 5.91 -2.28
N CYS A 49 1.78 6.40 -3.09
CA CYS A 49 1.77 6.20 -4.53
C CYS A 49 1.87 4.71 -4.89
N HIS A 50 2.70 3.96 -4.17
CA HIS A 50 2.85 2.53 -4.36
C HIS A 50 1.55 1.77 -4.05
N LEU A 51 0.86 2.07 -2.94
CA LEU A 51 -0.43 1.45 -2.62
C LEU A 51 -1.46 1.68 -3.73
N LEU A 52 -1.53 2.88 -4.29
CA LEU A 52 -2.41 3.19 -5.42
C LEU A 52 -2.05 2.39 -6.68
N ASP A 53 -0.76 2.35 -7.03
CA ASP A 53 -0.32 1.63 -8.23
C ASP A 53 -0.52 0.13 -8.11
N ILE A 54 -0.22 -0.46 -6.96
CA ILE A 54 -0.46 -1.89 -6.71
C ILE A 54 -1.96 -2.20 -6.69
N GLU A 55 -2.81 -1.30 -6.19
CA GLU A 55 -4.27 -1.45 -6.31
C GLU A 55 -4.70 -1.50 -7.77
N THR A 56 -4.33 -0.48 -8.56
CA THR A 56 -4.87 -0.25 -9.90
C THR A 56 -4.20 -1.09 -10.98
N GLN A 57 -2.87 -1.19 -10.97
CA GLN A 57 -2.08 -1.90 -11.97
C GLN A 57 -1.81 -3.35 -11.57
N GLY A 58 -1.85 -3.64 -10.28
CA GLY A 58 -1.62 -4.96 -9.71
C GLY A 58 -2.92 -5.74 -9.47
N TYR A 59 -3.57 -5.47 -8.34
CA TYR A 59 -4.65 -6.33 -7.85
C TYR A 59 -5.92 -6.27 -8.69
N GLN A 60 -6.35 -5.12 -9.19
CA GLN A 60 -7.51 -5.05 -10.08
C GLN A 60 -7.31 -5.89 -11.34
N LEU A 61 -6.11 -5.85 -11.93
CA LEU A 61 -5.77 -6.68 -13.08
C LEU A 61 -5.72 -8.17 -12.71
N ARG A 62 -5.08 -8.52 -11.57
CA ARG A 62 -4.99 -9.91 -11.10
C ARG A 62 -6.36 -10.51 -10.83
N PHE A 63 -7.26 -9.76 -10.19
CA PHE A 63 -8.64 -10.21 -9.94
C PHE A 63 -9.38 -10.47 -11.25
N ARG A 64 -9.31 -9.54 -12.21
CA ARG A 64 -9.94 -9.68 -13.53
C ARG A 64 -9.44 -10.93 -14.24
N ARG A 65 -8.13 -11.09 -14.37
CA ARG A 65 -7.55 -12.24 -15.05
C ARG A 65 -7.93 -13.57 -14.38
N THR A 66 -7.98 -13.61 -13.04
CA THR A 66 -8.40 -14.80 -12.29
C THR A 66 -9.86 -15.16 -12.58
N LEU A 67 -10.72 -14.17 -12.85
CA LEU A 67 -12.13 -14.39 -13.18
C LEU A 67 -12.36 -14.78 -14.65
N GLU A 68 -11.59 -14.21 -15.56
CA GLU A 68 -11.83 -14.33 -17.00
C GLU A 68 -11.04 -15.49 -17.64
N GLU A 69 -9.83 -15.77 -17.13
CA GLU A 69 -8.93 -16.77 -17.72
C GLU A 69 -8.97 -18.11 -16.96
N SER A 70 -8.50 -19.18 -17.63
CA SER A 70 -8.33 -20.49 -17.00
C SER A 70 -6.93 -20.61 -16.41
N LEU A 71 -6.83 -20.54 -15.06
CA LEU A 71 -5.59 -20.66 -14.30
C LEU A 71 -4.46 -19.72 -14.82
N PRO A 72 -4.70 -18.39 -14.88
CA PRO A 72 -3.71 -17.45 -15.40
C PRO A 72 -2.43 -17.43 -14.56
N LEU A 73 -1.29 -17.16 -15.22
CA LEU A 73 -0.06 -16.80 -14.55
C LEU A 73 -0.06 -15.29 -14.29
N LEU A 74 -0.12 -14.91 -13.01
CA LEU A 74 -0.14 -13.52 -12.58
C LEU A 74 1.28 -13.00 -12.36
N ALA A 75 1.56 -11.83 -12.91
CA ALA A 75 2.86 -11.19 -12.76
C ALA A 75 2.98 -10.45 -11.41
N SER A 76 4.19 -10.48 -10.84
CA SER A 76 4.61 -9.51 -9.83
C SER A 76 4.97 -8.19 -10.52
N LEU A 77 4.77 -7.08 -9.82
CA LEU A 77 5.20 -5.75 -10.26
C LEU A 77 6.45 -5.35 -9.49
N ASP A 78 7.40 -4.73 -10.17
CA ASP A 78 8.54 -4.09 -9.54
C ASP A 78 8.11 -2.71 -9.02
N GLY A 79 7.92 -2.59 -7.69
CA GLY A 79 7.47 -1.35 -7.06
C GLY A 79 8.45 -0.20 -7.24
N TYR A 80 9.75 -0.48 -7.28
CA TYR A 80 10.76 0.57 -7.51
C TYR A 80 10.78 1.05 -8.97
N GLN A 81 10.51 0.15 -9.93
CA GLN A 81 10.35 0.55 -11.33
C GLN A 81 9.10 1.44 -11.48
N LEU A 82 7.96 1.05 -10.89
CA LEU A 82 6.75 1.86 -10.87
C LEU A 82 7.00 3.25 -10.26
N ALA A 83 7.75 3.32 -9.17
CA ALA A 83 8.09 4.59 -8.52
C ALA A 83 8.88 5.54 -9.43
N ARG A 84 9.82 4.99 -10.20
CA ARG A 84 10.59 5.75 -11.20
C ARG A 84 9.71 6.20 -12.36
N ASP A 85 8.96 5.27 -12.96
CA ASP A 85 8.14 5.54 -14.15
C ASP A 85 7.03 6.54 -13.86
N ASN A 86 6.40 6.45 -12.69
CA ASN A 86 5.32 7.33 -12.25
C ASN A 86 5.80 8.55 -11.44
N GLN A 87 7.12 8.73 -11.32
CA GLN A 87 7.73 9.92 -10.69
C GLN A 87 7.11 10.25 -9.32
N TYR A 88 7.10 9.29 -8.39
CA TYR A 88 6.43 9.44 -7.09
C TYR A 88 6.76 10.75 -6.35
N PRO A 89 8.01 11.25 -6.32
CA PRO A 89 8.31 12.51 -5.64
C PRO A 89 7.59 13.74 -6.21
N LEU A 90 7.10 13.68 -7.44
CA LEU A 90 6.38 14.77 -8.10
C LEU A 90 4.85 14.68 -7.94
N GLN A 91 4.35 13.63 -7.30
CA GLN A 91 2.90 13.42 -7.15
C GLN A 91 2.34 14.24 -5.99
N ASP A 92 1.17 14.83 -6.20
CA ASP A 92 0.40 15.49 -5.13
C ASP A 92 -0.24 14.43 -4.22
N THR A 93 0.09 14.47 -2.93
CA THR A 93 -0.37 13.45 -1.97
C THR A 93 -1.88 13.49 -1.73
N ALA A 94 -2.51 14.66 -1.76
CA ALA A 94 -3.97 14.77 -1.59
C ALA A 94 -4.70 14.16 -2.78
N VAL A 95 -4.22 14.43 -4.00
CA VAL A 95 -4.75 13.82 -5.24
C VAL A 95 -4.56 12.31 -5.23
N GLN A 96 -3.37 11.81 -4.85
CA GLN A 96 -3.10 10.37 -4.82
C GLN A 96 -3.93 9.64 -3.76
N LEU A 97 -4.16 10.25 -2.61
CA LEU A 97 -5.01 9.69 -1.56
C LEU A 97 -6.48 9.57 -2.01
N ASP A 98 -7.01 10.60 -2.67
CA ASP A 98 -8.38 10.58 -3.23
C ASP A 98 -8.52 9.49 -4.31
N ARG A 99 -7.53 9.38 -5.21
CA ARG A 99 -7.46 8.32 -6.21
C ARG A 99 -7.39 6.93 -5.56
N PHE A 100 -6.63 6.76 -4.49
CA PHE A 100 -6.53 5.49 -3.77
C PHE A 100 -7.87 5.12 -3.12
N ARG A 101 -8.57 6.07 -2.48
CA ARG A 101 -9.92 5.86 -1.96
C ARG A 101 -10.87 5.41 -3.06
N THR A 102 -10.89 6.13 -4.17
CA THR A 102 -11.75 5.83 -5.31
C THR A 102 -11.48 4.44 -5.87
N ALA A 103 -10.22 4.10 -6.13
CA ALA A 103 -9.82 2.79 -6.64
C ALA A 103 -10.22 1.66 -5.68
N ARG A 104 -10.02 1.85 -4.35
CA ARG A 104 -10.38 0.88 -3.33
C ARG A 104 -11.89 0.68 -3.23
N LEU A 105 -12.68 1.74 -3.29
CA LEU A 105 -14.14 1.66 -3.32
C LEU A 105 -14.62 0.87 -4.54
N GLN A 106 -14.05 1.12 -5.72
CA GLN A 106 -14.37 0.41 -6.95
C GLN A 106 -14.03 -1.09 -6.83
N SER A 107 -12.83 -1.43 -6.34
CA SER A 107 -12.43 -2.83 -6.15
C SER A 107 -13.36 -3.57 -5.20
N VAL A 108 -13.67 -2.96 -4.06
CA VAL A 108 -14.56 -3.59 -3.06
C VAL A 108 -15.99 -3.71 -3.58
N ALA A 109 -16.52 -2.70 -4.27
CA ALA A 109 -17.85 -2.75 -4.86
C ALA A 109 -17.96 -3.89 -5.88
N TRP A 110 -16.95 -4.00 -6.76
CA TRP A 110 -16.87 -5.06 -7.75
C TRP A 110 -16.76 -6.45 -7.12
N LEU A 111 -15.87 -6.65 -6.15
CA LEU A 111 -15.70 -7.92 -5.44
C LEU A 111 -16.98 -8.33 -4.68
N LYS A 112 -17.72 -7.39 -4.09
CA LYS A 112 -18.99 -7.66 -3.40
C LYS A 112 -20.08 -8.14 -4.34
N ALA A 113 -20.08 -7.72 -5.59
CA ALA A 113 -21.07 -8.11 -6.59
C ALA A 113 -20.84 -9.51 -7.16
N LEU A 114 -19.70 -10.16 -6.87
CA LEU A 114 -19.35 -11.47 -7.41
C LEU A 114 -20.19 -12.61 -6.78
N PRO A 115 -20.61 -13.61 -7.59
CA PRO A 115 -21.26 -14.79 -7.09
C PRO A 115 -20.30 -15.63 -6.21
N SER A 116 -20.83 -16.42 -5.30
CA SER A 116 -20.04 -17.23 -4.36
C SER A 116 -19.04 -18.16 -5.05
N SER A 117 -19.38 -18.69 -6.23
CA SER A 117 -18.53 -19.59 -7.02
C SER A 117 -17.27 -18.90 -7.57
N ALA A 118 -17.32 -17.60 -7.79
CA ALA A 118 -16.18 -16.82 -8.30
C ALA A 118 -14.96 -16.84 -7.35
N TRP A 119 -15.21 -16.91 -6.05
CA TRP A 119 -14.17 -16.84 -5.02
C TRP A 119 -13.24 -18.06 -4.97
N ALA A 120 -13.66 -19.18 -5.54
CA ALA A 120 -12.85 -20.39 -5.71
C ALA A 120 -12.06 -20.42 -7.02
N ARG A 121 -12.25 -19.44 -7.92
CA ARG A 121 -11.45 -19.31 -9.15
C ARG A 121 -9.96 -19.23 -8.79
N ARG A 122 -9.12 -19.89 -9.59
CA ARG A 122 -7.70 -20.10 -9.29
C ARG A 122 -6.81 -19.37 -10.29
N ALA A 123 -5.64 -18.96 -9.81
CA ALA A 123 -4.54 -18.41 -10.59
C ALA A 123 -3.21 -18.96 -10.06
N ARG A 124 -2.13 -18.78 -10.81
CA ARG A 124 -0.74 -18.97 -10.32
C ARG A 124 -0.13 -17.59 -10.11
N TYR A 125 0.46 -17.36 -8.92
CA TYR A 125 1.00 -16.06 -8.59
C TYR A 125 2.38 -16.18 -7.94
N GLY A 126 3.43 -15.89 -8.71
CA GLY A 126 4.81 -15.87 -8.24
C GLY A 126 5.17 -17.09 -7.39
N ASP A 127 5.88 -16.86 -6.30
CA ASP A 127 6.31 -17.89 -5.35
C ASP A 127 5.18 -18.42 -4.45
N TYR A 128 4.01 -17.78 -4.45
CA TYR A 128 2.82 -18.29 -3.75
C TYR A 128 2.22 -19.55 -4.41
N GLY A 129 2.61 -19.86 -5.66
CA GLY A 129 2.05 -20.98 -6.41
C GLY A 129 0.59 -20.76 -6.80
N GLU A 130 -0.25 -21.80 -6.64
CA GLU A 130 -1.68 -21.67 -6.90
C GLU A 130 -2.41 -20.97 -5.76
N VAL A 131 -3.15 -19.94 -6.11
CA VAL A 131 -3.98 -19.14 -5.20
C VAL A 131 -5.41 -19.06 -5.70
N THR A 132 -6.36 -18.85 -4.80
CA THR A 132 -7.76 -18.55 -5.17
C THR A 132 -7.97 -17.04 -5.22
N LEU A 133 -9.11 -16.61 -5.78
CA LEU A 133 -9.51 -15.19 -5.69
C LEU A 133 -9.63 -14.72 -4.23
N ASP A 134 -10.19 -15.55 -3.33
CA ASP A 134 -10.21 -15.26 -1.89
C ASP A 134 -8.80 -15.08 -1.33
N GLY A 135 -7.87 -15.94 -1.74
CA GLY A 135 -6.45 -15.84 -1.37
C GLY A 135 -5.81 -14.55 -1.87
N LEU A 136 -6.06 -14.14 -3.11
CA LEU A 136 -5.55 -12.88 -3.67
C LEU A 136 -6.07 -11.65 -2.91
N VAL A 137 -7.34 -11.65 -2.51
CA VAL A 137 -7.90 -10.56 -1.69
C VAL A 137 -7.23 -10.50 -0.31
N ARG A 138 -6.90 -11.65 0.29
CA ARG A 138 -6.14 -11.70 1.55
C ARG A 138 -4.70 -11.24 1.38
N LEU A 139 -4.06 -11.53 0.26
CA LEU A 139 -2.73 -11.02 -0.07
C LEU A 139 -2.74 -9.50 -0.22
N LEU A 140 -3.79 -8.91 -0.83
CA LEU A 140 -3.97 -7.46 -0.86
C LEU A 140 -4.03 -6.87 0.56
N VAL A 141 -4.84 -7.46 1.45
CA VAL A 141 -4.92 -7.02 2.85
C VAL A 141 -3.56 -7.12 3.55
N SER A 142 -2.83 -8.21 3.32
CA SER A 142 -1.49 -8.41 3.90
C SER A 142 -0.50 -7.34 3.40
N HIS A 143 -0.50 -7.06 2.10
CA HIS A 143 0.33 -6.02 1.48
C HIS A 143 0.01 -4.63 2.05
N ASP A 144 -1.27 -4.27 2.17
CA ASP A 144 -1.68 -3.00 2.78
C ASP A 144 -1.16 -2.85 4.22
N HIS A 145 -1.29 -3.90 5.04
CA HIS A 145 -0.81 -3.87 6.43
C HIS A 145 0.72 -3.79 6.52
N GLN A 146 1.43 -4.40 5.59
CA GLN A 146 2.88 -4.30 5.49
C GLN A 146 3.30 -2.85 5.27
N HIS A 147 2.66 -2.15 4.33
CA HIS A 147 2.93 -0.74 4.07
C HIS A 147 2.46 0.18 5.21
N LEU A 148 1.36 -0.16 5.89
CA LEU A 148 0.93 0.56 7.09
C LEU A 148 1.98 0.45 8.21
N ALA A 149 2.53 -0.75 8.43
CA ALA A 149 3.61 -0.98 9.39
C ALA A 149 4.90 -0.26 8.96
N GLY A 150 5.22 -0.27 7.66
CA GLY A 150 6.35 0.49 7.09
C GLY A 150 6.23 1.98 7.34
N MET A 151 5.03 2.54 7.16
CA MET A 151 4.75 3.95 7.44
C MET A 151 4.89 4.30 8.92
N GLN A 152 4.44 3.43 9.83
CA GLN A 152 4.63 3.61 11.28
C GLN A 152 6.11 3.56 11.67
N TRP A 153 6.86 2.62 11.08
CA TRP A 153 8.30 2.53 11.27
C TRP A 153 9.01 3.80 10.77
N LEU A 154 8.62 4.31 9.59
CA LEU A 154 9.16 5.54 9.01
C LEU A 154 8.92 6.75 9.93
N LEU A 155 7.71 6.90 10.47
CA LEU A 155 7.37 7.96 11.43
C LEU A 155 8.22 7.89 12.70
N MET A 156 8.46 6.70 13.22
CA MET A 156 9.35 6.52 14.39
C MET A 156 10.77 7.00 14.08
N ARG A 157 11.31 6.68 12.89
CA ARG A 157 12.64 7.11 12.46
C ARG A 157 12.70 8.62 12.25
N LEU A 158 11.71 9.20 11.56
CA LEU A 158 11.62 10.63 11.31
C LEU A 158 11.57 11.43 12.62
N ASN A 159 10.76 11.02 13.59
CA ASN A 159 10.64 11.68 14.88
C ASN A 159 11.95 11.62 15.67
N ALA A 160 12.65 10.49 15.68
CA ALA A 160 13.94 10.36 16.33
C ALA A 160 15.01 11.30 15.72
N ASP A 161 15.04 11.40 14.39
CA ASP A 161 15.99 12.29 13.71
C ASP A 161 15.66 13.77 13.94
N LEU A 162 14.38 14.15 14.01
CA LEU A 162 13.93 15.50 14.34
C LEU A 162 14.26 15.88 15.79
N GLU A 163 14.09 14.96 16.73
CA GLU A 163 14.45 15.19 18.15
C GLU A 163 15.95 15.39 18.33
N LEU A 164 16.77 14.60 17.60
CA LEU A 164 18.23 14.73 17.63
C LEU A 164 18.72 16.02 16.99
N ALA A 165 17.97 16.61 16.06
CA ALA A 165 18.29 17.86 15.40
C ALA A 165 17.93 19.10 16.24
N LEU A 166 17.13 18.96 17.31
CA LEU A 166 16.82 20.07 18.21
C LEU A 166 18.03 20.45 19.07
N PRO A 167 18.38 21.75 19.19
CA PRO A 167 19.45 22.19 20.07
C PRO A 167 19.14 21.77 21.52
N LEU A 168 20.17 21.34 22.28
CA LEU A 168 20.11 20.89 23.65
C LEU A 168 19.66 21.98 24.68
N GLU A 169 19.21 23.15 24.23
CA GLU A 169 18.83 24.28 25.08
C GLU A 169 17.52 24.10 25.85
N ARG A 170 16.74 23.04 25.61
CA ARG A 170 15.47 22.76 26.33
C ARG A 170 15.61 21.87 27.57
N ALA A 171 16.80 21.42 27.90
CA ALA A 171 17.04 20.55 29.08
C ALA A 171 17.31 21.31 30.37
N LYS A 172 17.11 22.64 30.43
CA LYS A 172 17.25 23.47 31.63
C LYS A 172 16.01 24.36 31.80
N ALA A 173 14.91 23.76 32.15
CA ALA A 173 13.77 24.45 32.75
C ALA A 173 13.09 23.53 33.78
#